data_de3dbfea1e35ee1f056e2dd85466913c
#
_entry.id   de3dbfea1e35ee1f056e2dd85466913c
#
_cell.length_a   1.000
_cell.length_b   1.000
_cell.length_c   1.000
_cell.angle_alpha   90.00
_cell.angle_beta   90.00
_cell.angle_gamma   90.00
#
_symmetry.space_group_name_H-M   'P 1'
#
loop_
_entity.id
_entity.type
_entity.pdbx_description
1 polymer ?
#
loop_
_entity_poly.entity_id
_entity_poly.type
_entity_poly.pdbx_seq_one_letter_code
_entity_poly.pdbx_strand_id
1 'polypeptide(L)'
;MTKSELIEAIAARGELTKARAEMVVNCVFDAMTEALQRGEGIEIRGFGSFTVRPYKPYNGRNPRTGQPVPVPAKRLPFFKVGKDLKELVNNSREFEISGGDDADDDDDE
;
A
#
# COMPACT_ATOMS: atom_id res chain seq x y z
N MET A 1 -1.25 -11.01 -6.80
CA MET A 1 -1.33 -10.26 -8.07
C MET A 1 -0.06 -9.44 -8.25
N THR A 2 0.58 -9.62 -9.37
CA THR A 2 1.78 -8.85 -9.70
C THR A 2 1.38 -7.65 -10.55
N LYS A 3 2.34 -6.75 -10.75
CA LYS A 3 2.11 -5.61 -11.64
C LYS A 3 1.77 -6.09 -13.04
N SER A 4 2.44 -7.13 -13.50
CA SER A 4 2.17 -7.69 -14.82
C SER A 4 0.73 -8.20 -14.93
N GLU A 5 0.27 -8.87 -13.89
CA GLU A 5 -1.10 -9.36 -13.87
C GLU A 5 -2.11 -8.23 -13.80
N LEU A 6 -1.76 -7.16 -13.10
CA LEU A 6 -2.63 -5.99 -13.06
C LEU A 6 -2.75 -5.37 -14.45
N ILE A 7 -1.62 -5.26 -15.16
CA ILE A 7 -1.63 -4.73 -16.52
C ILE A 7 -2.52 -5.57 -17.42
N GLU A 8 -2.43 -6.89 -17.28
CA GLU A 8 -3.26 -7.76 -18.09
C GLU A 8 -4.74 -7.59 -17.79
N ALA A 9 -5.07 -7.43 -16.50
CA ALA A 9 -6.46 -7.21 -16.11
C ALA A 9 -7.00 -5.90 -16.66
N ILE A 10 -6.19 -4.85 -16.62
CA ILE A 10 -6.60 -3.55 -17.12
C ILE A 10 -6.77 -3.62 -18.64
N ALA A 11 -5.86 -4.31 -19.33
CA ALA A 11 -5.98 -4.46 -20.78
C ALA A 11 -7.29 -5.15 -21.14
N ALA A 12 -7.62 -6.20 -20.42
CA ALA A 12 -8.85 -6.95 -20.72
C ALA A 12 -10.09 -6.13 -20.43
N ARG A 13 -10.14 -5.51 -19.28
CA ARG A 13 -11.34 -4.76 -18.88
C ARG A 13 -11.54 -3.50 -19.68
N GLY A 14 -10.44 -2.83 -20.02
CA GLY A 14 -10.51 -1.59 -20.76
C GLY A 14 -10.48 -1.77 -22.25
N GLU A 15 -10.36 -3.01 -22.71
CA GLU A 15 -10.25 -3.30 -24.14
C GLU A 15 -9.10 -2.51 -24.75
N LEU A 16 -7.96 -2.56 -24.05
CA LEU A 16 -6.75 -1.88 -24.47
C LEU A 16 -5.71 -2.89 -24.89
N THR A 17 -4.79 -2.44 -25.74
CA THR A 17 -3.61 -3.25 -25.97
C THR A 17 -2.80 -3.33 -24.72
N LYS A 18 -1.95 -4.35 -24.63
CA LYS A 18 -1.11 -4.50 -23.46
C LYS A 18 -0.20 -3.29 -23.29
N ALA A 19 0.32 -2.76 -24.39
CA ALA A 19 1.19 -1.58 -24.31
C ALA A 19 0.47 -0.38 -23.73
N ARG A 20 -0.78 -0.16 -24.15
CA ARG A 20 -1.55 0.95 -23.61
C ARG A 20 -1.91 0.74 -22.16
N ALA A 21 -2.25 -0.49 -21.80
CA ALA A 21 -2.59 -0.80 -20.42
C ALA A 21 -1.37 -0.58 -19.52
N GLU A 22 -0.20 -0.96 -20.00
CA GLU A 22 1.03 -0.75 -19.24
C GLU A 22 1.28 0.75 -19.02
N MET A 23 1.05 1.54 -20.07
CA MET A 23 1.21 2.98 -19.93
C MET A 23 0.24 3.57 -18.91
N VAL A 24 -0.99 3.11 -18.91
CA VAL A 24 -1.99 3.59 -17.95
C VAL A 24 -1.58 3.24 -16.54
N VAL A 25 -1.20 1.99 -16.30
CA VAL A 25 -0.81 1.56 -14.98
C VAL A 25 0.40 2.33 -14.47
N ASN A 26 1.41 2.49 -15.33
CA ASN A 26 2.58 3.25 -14.95
C ASN A 26 2.24 4.70 -14.64
N CYS A 27 1.36 5.28 -15.44
CA CYS A 27 0.96 6.67 -15.22
C CYS A 27 0.30 6.85 -13.86
N VAL A 28 -0.57 5.92 -13.48
CA VAL A 28 -1.24 6.00 -12.19
C VAL A 28 -0.24 5.91 -11.05
N PHE A 29 0.63 4.91 -11.09
CA PHE A 29 1.57 4.72 -9.99
C PHE A 29 2.63 5.81 -9.95
N ASP A 30 3.06 6.32 -11.10
CA ASP A 30 4.00 7.43 -11.10
C ASP A 30 3.39 8.67 -10.47
N ALA A 31 2.14 8.96 -10.80
CA ALA A 31 1.47 10.11 -10.21
C ALA A 31 1.35 9.97 -8.69
N MET A 32 1.01 8.77 -8.24
CA MET A 32 0.90 8.54 -6.80
C MET A 32 2.26 8.65 -6.12
N THR A 33 3.28 8.10 -6.75
CA THR A 33 4.62 8.16 -6.20
C THR A 33 5.08 9.59 -6.04
N GLU A 34 4.83 10.41 -7.06
CA GLU A 34 5.24 11.80 -7.00
C GLU A 34 4.51 12.57 -5.91
N ALA A 35 3.21 12.28 -5.74
CA ALA A 35 2.45 12.94 -4.68
C ALA A 35 3.02 12.57 -3.31
N LEU A 36 3.31 11.30 -3.11
CA LEU A 36 3.85 10.85 -1.83
C LEU A 36 5.25 11.40 -1.58
N GLN A 37 6.05 11.56 -2.63
CA GLN A 37 7.36 12.18 -2.48
C GLN A 37 7.24 13.62 -1.99
N ARG A 38 6.20 14.31 -2.40
CA ARG A 38 5.97 15.68 -1.94
C ARG A 38 5.33 15.73 -0.56
N GLY A 39 5.00 14.58 0.01
CA GLY A 39 4.34 14.54 1.30
C GLY A 39 2.83 14.73 1.23
N GLU A 40 2.28 14.69 0.03
CA GLU A 40 0.83 14.82 -0.14
C GLU A 40 0.15 13.50 0.15
N GLY A 41 -0.96 13.55 0.87
CA GLY A 41 -1.79 12.39 1.04
C GLY A 41 -2.59 12.12 -0.21
N ILE A 42 -2.99 10.87 -0.38
CA ILE A 42 -3.82 10.46 -1.50
C ILE A 42 -5.05 9.81 -0.92
N GLU A 43 -6.21 10.33 -1.26
CA GLU A 43 -7.45 9.75 -0.78
C GLU A 43 -8.25 9.22 -1.96
N ILE A 44 -8.54 7.92 -1.93
CA ILE A 44 -9.32 7.27 -2.97
C ILE A 44 -10.58 6.77 -2.30
N ARG A 45 -11.67 7.48 -2.52
CA ARG A 45 -12.92 7.20 -1.85
C ARG A 45 -13.36 5.77 -2.12
N GLY A 46 -13.74 5.06 -1.07
CA GLY A 46 -14.16 3.68 -1.18
C GLY A 46 -13.03 2.68 -1.16
N PHE A 47 -11.83 3.12 -1.39
CA PHE A 47 -10.67 2.23 -1.42
C PHE A 47 -9.81 2.40 -0.19
N GLY A 48 -9.36 3.62 0.04
CA GLY A 48 -8.49 3.90 1.17
C GLY A 48 -7.70 5.16 0.95
N SER A 49 -6.80 5.41 1.85
CA SER A 49 -5.97 6.60 1.75
C SER A 49 -4.52 6.27 2.07
N PHE A 50 -3.64 6.98 1.39
CA PHE A 50 -2.21 6.89 1.62
C PHE A 50 -1.75 8.18 2.27
N THR A 51 -0.99 8.07 3.33
CA THR A 51 -0.40 9.24 3.99
C THR A 51 1.07 8.99 4.16
N VAL A 52 1.81 10.08 4.36
CA VAL A 52 3.23 9.98 4.61
C VAL A 52 3.44 10.25 6.09
N ARG A 53 4.07 9.30 6.77
CA ARG A 53 4.30 9.41 8.21
C ARG A 53 5.77 9.61 8.48
N PRO A 54 6.10 10.61 9.29
CA PRO A 54 7.48 10.78 9.73
C PRO A 54 7.79 9.84 10.88
N TYR A 55 9.01 9.35 10.89
CA TYR A 55 9.51 8.52 11.97
C TYR A 55 10.75 9.19 12.55
N LYS A 56 10.77 9.31 13.86
CA LYS A 56 11.89 9.94 14.54
C LYS A 56 13.13 9.07 14.46
N PRO A 57 14.30 9.69 14.50
CA PRO A 57 15.52 8.90 14.58
C PRO A 57 15.57 8.15 15.90
N TYR A 58 16.21 7.02 15.89
CA TYR A 58 16.36 6.22 17.09
C TYR A 58 17.60 5.36 16.97
N ASN A 59 17.97 4.72 18.08
CA ASN A 59 19.11 3.82 18.11
C ASN A 59 18.61 2.39 18.05
N GLY A 60 18.96 1.71 16.98
CA GLY A 60 18.69 0.29 16.87
C GLY A 60 19.86 -0.52 17.36
N ARG A 61 19.78 -1.83 17.18
CA ARG A 61 20.85 -2.72 17.55
C ARG A 61 21.21 -3.60 16.37
N ASN A 62 22.50 -3.76 16.19
CA ASN A 62 23.01 -4.70 15.21
C ASN A 62 22.79 -6.11 15.75
N PRO A 63 22.00 -6.95 15.07
CA PRO A 63 21.71 -8.28 15.60
C PRO A 63 22.92 -9.19 15.67
N ARG A 64 23.98 -8.87 14.94
CA ARG A 64 25.18 -9.69 14.96
C ARG A 64 26.10 -9.34 16.12
N THR A 65 26.27 -8.05 16.36
CA THR A 65 27.26 -7.62 17.36
C THR A 65 26.61 -7.06 18.61
N GLY A 66 25.32 -6.75 18.58
CA GLY A 66 24.64 -6.13 19.68
C GLY A 66 24.97 -4.66 19.86
N GLN A 67 25.75 -4.11 18.95
CA GLN A 67 26.14 -2.73 19.04
C GLN A 67 25.03 -1.79 18.65
N PRO A 68 24.89 -0.63 19.31
CA PRO A 68 23.89 0.33 18.90
C PRO A 68 24.22 0.91 17.53
N VAL A 69 23.18 1.05 16.72
CA VAL A 69 23.29 1.59 15.38
C VAL A 69 22.31 2.74 15.27
N PRO A 70 22.78 3.95 14.97
CA PRO A 70 21.84 5.07 14.80
C PRO A 70 21.01 4.89 13.54
N VAL A 71 19.70 5.05 13.69
CA VAL A 71 18.77 4.98 12.57
C VAL A 71 18.26 6.40 12.35
N PRO A 72 18.51 6.97 11.16
CA PRO A 72 18.09 8.36 10.92
C PRO A 72 16.60 8.49 10.80
N ALA A 73 16.12 9.72 10.92
CA ALA A 73 14.73 10.02 10.70
C ALA A 73 14.38 9.67 9.26
N LYS A 74 13.12 9.25 9.05
CA LYS A 74 12.68 8.89 7.71
C LYS A 74 11.19 9.12 7.59
N ARG A 75 10.72 9.11 6.37
CA ARG A 75 9.30 9.18 6.09
C ARG A 75 8.91 7.94 5.33
N LEU A 76 7.75 7.39 5.65
CA LEU A 76 7.28 6.19 4.99
C LEU A 76 5.82 6.38 4.61
N PRO A 77 5.41 5.81 3.47
CA PRO A 77 4.00 5.80 3.14
C PRO A 77 3.25 4.81 4.01
N PHE A 78 2.03 5.16 4.34
CA PHE A 78 1.17 4.33 5.15
C PHE A 78 -0.20 4.26 4.49
N PHE A 79 -0.73 3.07 4.35
CA PHE A 79 -2.04 2.87 3.74
C PHE A 79 -3.06 2.53 4.80
N LYS A 80 -4.18 3.25 4.78
CA LYS A 80 -5.31 2.96 5.64
C LYS A 80 -6.49 2.57 4.75
N VAL A 81 -7.02 1.39 4.98
CA VAL A 81 -8.09 0.87 4.15
C VAL A 81 -9.38 1.65 4.40
N GLY A 82 -10.12 1.89 3.33
CA GLY A 82 -11.43 2.52 3.45
C GLY A 82 -12.49 1.52 3.85
N LYS A 83 -13.64 2.07 4.25
CA LYS A 83 -14.70 1.23 4.77
C LYS A 83 -15.24 0.27 3.71
N ASP A 84 -15.46 0.78 2.50
CA ASP A 84 -16.05 -0.05 1.46
C ASP A 84 -15.15 -1.22 1.11
N LEU A 85 -13.87 -0.95 0.91
CA LEU A 85 -12.94 -2.03 0.57
C LEU A 85 -12.82 -3.01 1.72
N LYS A 86 -12.78 -2.50 2.93
CA LYS A 86 -12.66 -3.35 4.10
C LYS A 86 -13.84 -4.32 4.17
N GLU A 87 -15.04 -3.82 3.92
CA GLU A 87 -16.21 -4.66 3.97
C GLU A 87 -16.22 -5.68 2.84
N LEU A 88 -15.80 -5.27 1.65
CA LEU A 88 -15.76 -6.19 0.53
C LEU A 88 -14.83 -7.37 0.81
N VAL A 89 -13.66 -7.08 1.34
CA VAL A 89 -12.69 -8.14 1.65
C VAL A 89 -13.23 -9.03 2.77
N ASN A 90 -13.82 -8.43 3.77
CA ASN A 90 -14.28 -9.15 4.95
C ASN A 90 -15.49 -10.02 4.66
N ASN A 91 -16.30 -9.63 3.69
CA ASN A 91 -17.53 -10.33 3.38
C ASN A 91 -17.38 -11.33 2.24
N SER A 92 -16.16 -11.54 1.77
CA SER A 92 -15.94 -12.51 0.70
C SER A 92 -16.26 -13.90 1.20
N ARG A 93 -16.99 -14.66 0.41
CA ARG A 93 -17.36 -16.01 0.82
C ARG A 93 -16.20 -16.96 0.84
N GLU A 94 -15.21 -16.67 0.06
CA GLU A 94 -14.04 -17.52 -0.01
C GLU A 94 -12.98 -17.15 0.98
N PHE A 95 -13.23 -16.11 1.74
CA PHE A 95 -12.29 -15.67 2.73
C PHE A 95 -12.28 -16.64 3.89
N GLU A 96 -11.11 -17.13 4.22
CA GLU A 96 -10.96 -18.03 5.35
C GLU A 96 -10.01 -17.44 6.34
N ILE A 97 -10.45 -17.35 7.55
CA ILE A 97 -9.60 -16.83 8.60
C ILE A 97 -8.85 -17.98 9.19
N SER A 98 -7.60 -18.09 8.80
CA SER A 98 -6.79 -19.07 9.46
C SER A 98 -5.94 -18.34 10.45
N GLY A 99 -6.07 -18.68 11.62
CA GLY A 99 -5.27 -18.12 12.60
C GLY A 99 -5.55 -16.68 12.88
N GLY A 100 -6.41 -16.21 12.38
CA GLY A 100 -6.82 -14.98 12.68
C GLY A 100 -5.90 -13.93 13.07
N ASP A 101 -5.16 -13.82 12.95
CA ASP A 101 -4.40 -12.89 13.30
C ASP A 101 -4.70 -11.60 12.95
N ASP A 102 -4.90 -11.26 12.91
CA ASP A 102 -4.95 -10.23 12.51
C ASP A 102 -5.44 -9.26 12.92
N ALA A 103 -5.51 -9.20 13.30
CA ALA A 103 -5.91 -8.46 13.55
C ALA A 103 -5.80 -7.23 13.66
N ASP A 104 -5.61 -7.00 13.69
CA ASP A 104 -5.45 -6.07 13.71
C ASP A 104 -5.84 -5.07 13.52
N ASP A 105 -6.04 -4.90 13.54
CA ASP A 105 -6.34 -4.16 13.33
C ASP A 105 -6.80 -3.25 13.52
N ASP A 106 -6.86 -3.08 13.73
CA ASP A 106 -7.22 -2.34 13.83
C ASP A 106 -7.50 -1.41 13.92
N ASP A 107 -7.49 -1.24 13.90
CA ASP A 107 -7.64 -0.48 13.85
C ASP A 107 -8.04 0.43 13.79
N ASP A 108 -8.24 0.64 13.74
CA ASP A 108 -8.53 1.41 13.55
C ASP A 108 -9.00 2.22 13.68
N GLU A 109 -9.12 2.52 13.76
CA GLU A 109 -9.56 3.17 13.78
C GLU A 109 -9.72 3.66 13.77
#